data_4e0c64416a3b6ac1a6d0258df27bddc5
#
_entry.id   4e0c64416a3b6ac1a6d0258df27bddc5
#
_cell.length_a   1.000
_cell.length_b   1.000
_cell.length_c   1.000
_cell.angle_alpha   90.00
_cell.angle_beta   90.00
_cell.angle_gamma   90.00
#
_symmetry.space_group_name_H-M   'P 1'
#
loop_
_entity.id
_entity.type
_entity.pdbx_description
1 polymer ?
#
loop_
_entity_poly.entity_id
_entity_poly.type
_entity_poly.pdbx_seq_one_letter_code
_entity_poly.pdbx_strand_id
1 'polypeptide(L)'
;MDMMTRRNFTLTACAFGLSAAGTLCADSAAPDERPVVRFGVMTDSHFGDLDSTRPPHEVRAFRESARKLREFVDTMNSRKVDFIVELGDFVEHHPSKEKSLASLERIEREFSRFNGPRYHVLGNHDLQAIPREEFVRHTANAGEAKGRAHYSFEKNTVTFIVLDHGYFADGVPMGPGRTDWTKGHLSVEQWRWLDGVLAAAKGKVIVFSHWRLDPMGHGGLTALDADRMREVFKKSGKVVASFSGHHHYGDYMNIDGIGYYCLKAMCTGSGTENNSYAEVSVYPSGKVQVTGFRRAESKIWTP
;
A
#
# COMPACT_ATOMS: atom_id res chain seq x y z
N MET A 1 -54.89 -20.27 62.77
CA MET A 1 -54.80 -19.25 63.80
C MET A 1 -53.82 -18.26 63.31
N ASP A 2 -54.07 -16.99 62.96
CA ASP A 2 -55.27 -16.15 63.01
C ASP A 2 -54.99 -15.07 61.93
N MET A 3 -55.79 -14.85 61.08
CA MET A 3 -56.75 -13.80 60.74
C MET A 3 -56.31 -12.35 60.80
N MET A 4 -56.50 -11.65 59.67
CA MET A 4 -56.91 -10.23 59.50
C MET A 4 -55.80 -9.18 59.67
N THR A 5 -55.71 -8.14 58.83
CA THR A 5 -56.78 -7.26 58.32
C THR A 5 -56.27 -6.43 57.10
N ARG A 6 -57.16 -6.22 56.13
CA ARG A 6 -57.02 -5.23 55.05
C ARG A 6 -57.12 -3.80 55.58
N ARG A 7 -56.32 -2.89 55.07
CA ARG A 7 -56.64 -1.46 55.03
C ARG A 7 -56.36 -0.90 53.64
N ASN A 8 -57.41 -0.51 53.00
CA ASN A 8 -57.41 0.28 51.75
C ASN A 8 -56.90 1.72 52.09
N PHE A 9 -55.98 2.21 51.29
CA PHE A 9 -55.70 3.64 51.20
C PHE A 9 -55.81 4.06 49.72
N THR A 10 -56.84 4.87 49.50
CA THR A 10 -57.04 5.60 48.26
C THR A 10 -56.04 6.75 48.24
N LEU A 11 -55.19 6.85 47.24
CA LEU A 11 -54.37 8.03 47.01
C LEU A 11 -54.68 8.60 45.63
N THR A 12 -55.10 9.83 45.63
CA THR A 12 -55.48 10.73 44.55
C THR A 12 -54.27 10.97 43.67
N ALA A 13 -54.46 10.76 42.37
CA ALA A 13 -53.45 11.07 41.38
C ALA A 13 -53.47 12.57 41.07
N CYS A 14 -52.35 13.27 41.35
CA CYS A 14 -52.04 14.57 40.77
C CYS A 14 -51.15 14.34 39.54
N ALA A 15 -51.71 14.61 38.38
CA ALA A 15 -50.99 14.61 37.13
C ALA A 15 -50.15 15.91 37.03
N PHE A 16 -48.85 15.81 37.10
CA PHE A 16 -47.94 16.86 36.61
C PHE A 16 -47.41 16.44 35.25
N GLY A 17 -47.88 17.11 34.23
CA GLY A 17 -47.34 16.95 32.88
C GLY A 17 -45.98 17.69 32.79
N LEU A 18 -44.90 16.97 32.66
CA LEU A 18 -43.62 17.47 32.16
C LEU A 18 -43.49 17.04 30.71
N SER A 19 -43.72 18.01 29.82
CA SER A 19 -43.36 17.93 28.42
C SER A 19 -41.83 18.02 28.29
N ALA A 20 -41.14 16.90 28.23
CA ALA A 20 -39.74 16.86 27.83
C ALA A 20 -39.70 16.89 26.29
N ALA A 21 -39.50 18.08 25.72
CA ALA A 21 -39.08 18.19 24.32
C ALA A 21 -37.67 17.62 24.19
N GLY A 22 -37.59 16.33 23.93
CA GLY A 22 -36.33 15.70 23.53
C GLY A 22 -35.94 16.21 22.15
N THR A 23 -34.97 17.13 22.11
CA THR A 23 -34.25 17.46 20.87
C THR A 23 -33.56 16.22 20.39
N LEU A 24 -34.17 15.54 19.41
CA LEU A 24 -33.48 14.53 18.61
C LEU A 24 -32.36 15.27 17.88
N CYS A 25 -31.14 15.18 18.39
CA CYS A 25 -29.96 15.43 17.60
C CYS A 25 -30.00 14.41 16.46
N ALA A 26 -30.48 14.85 15.29
CA ALA A 26 -30.28 14.11 14.08
C ALA A 26 -28.75 14.01 13.91
N ASP A 27 -28.21 12.81 14.10
CA ASP A 27 -26.89 12.46 13.65
C ASP A 27 -26.88 12.78 12.15
N SER A 28 -26.34 13.93 11.78
CA SER A 28 -26.14 14.28 10.38
C SER A 28 -25.08 13.30 9.86
N ALA A 29 -25.53 12.21 9.26
CA ALA A 29 -24.66 11.35 8.49
C ALA A 29 -23.87 12.27 7.56
N ALA A 30 -22.55 12.29 7.70
CA ALA A 30 -21.68 13.07 6.83
C ALA A 30 -22.06 12.71 5.39
N PRO A 31 -22.14 13.68 4.46
CA PRO A 31 -22.55 13.42 3.09
C PRO A 31 -21.68 12.28 2.53
N ASP A 32 -22.32 11.35 1.82
CA ASP A 32 -21.67 10.18 1.22
C ASP A 32 -20.59 10.66 0.25
N GLU A 33 -19.40 10.83 0.79
CA GLU A 33 -18.27 11.46 0.10
C GLU A 33 -17.73 10.50 -0.95
N ARG A 34 -17.78 10.86 -2.22
CA ARG A 34 -17.24 10.04 -3.30
C ARG A 34 -15.71 10.13 -3.34
N PRO A 35 -14.99 9.02 -3.56
CA PRO A 35 -13.55 9.06 -3.68
C PRO A 35 -13.14 9.90 -4.90
N VAL A 36 -12.08 10.70 -4.74
CA VAL A 36 -11.46 11.47 -5.83
C VAL A 36 -10.57 10.62 -6.71
N VAL A 37 -10.05 9.52 -6.18
CA VAL A 37 -9.25 8.55 -6.93
C VAL A 37 -9.37 7.16 -6.30
N ARG A 38 -9.35 6.15 -7.16
CA ARG A 38 -9.34 4.73 -6.76
C ARG A 38 -8.22 4.01 -7.51
N PHE A 39 -7.43 3.22 -6.82
CA PHE A 39 -6.34 2.47 -7.45
C PHE A 39 -6.19 1.06 -6.87
N GLY A 40 -5.64 0.18 -7.68
CA GLY A 40 -5.27 -1.17 -7.24
C GLY A 40 -3.82 -1.21 -6.79
N VAL A 41 -3.52 -1.98 -5.74
CA VAL A 41 -2.16 -2.14 -5.22
C VAL A 41 -1.85 -3.61 -4.91
N MET A 42 -0.64 -4.05 -5.28
CA MET A 42 -0.07 -5.35 -4.96
C MET A 42 1.43 -5.22 -4.72
N THR A 43 2.08 -6.25 -4.17
CA THR A 43 3.50 -6.26 -3.84
C THR A 43 4.07 -7.67 -3.83
N ASP A 44 5.40 -7.78 -3.93
CA ASP A 44 6.15 -9.00 -3.66
C ASP A 44 5.58 -10.22 -4.41
N SER A 45 5.43 -10.08 -5.73
CA SER A 45 5.02 -11.20 -6.57
C SER A 45 6.14 -12.22 -6.73
N HIS A 46 7.41 -11.79 -6.66
CA HIS A 46 8.58 -12.65 -6.78
C HIS A 46 8.45 -13.67 -7.93
N PHE A 47 7.91 -13.23 -9.06
CA PHE A 47 7.69 -14.15 -10.16
C PHE A 47 9.03 -14.69 -10.71
N GLY A 48 9.11 -15.98 -10.83
CA GLY A 48 10.28 -16.67 -11.41
C GLY A 48 9.94 -18.10 -11.80
N ASP A 49 10.66 -18.64 -12.78
CA ASP A 49 10.58 -20.07 -13.10
C ASP A 49 11.46 -20.88 -12.14
N LEU A 50 11.10 -20.84 -10.87
CA LEU A 50 11.79 -21.47 -9.74
C LEU A 50 10.82 -22.35 -8.96
N ASP A 51 11.37 -23.35 -8.29
CA ASP A 51 10.60 -24.19 -7.38
C ASP A 51 10.22 -23.41 -6.12
N SER A 52 9.01 -23.62 -5.64
CA SER A 52 8.54 -22.99 -4.41
C SER A 52 9.43 -23.34 -3.22
N THR A 53 9.64 -22.36 -2.33
CA THR A 53 10.27 -22.63 -1.03
C THR A 53 9.38 -23.52 -0.17
N ARG A 54 9.94 -24.18 0.85
CA ARG A 54 9.23 -25.12 1.72
C ARG A 54 9.49 -24.84 3.20
N PRO A 55 8.59 -25.23 4.08
CA PRO A 55 8.83 -25.17 5.51
C PRO A 55 10.19 -25.78 5.91
N PRO A 56 10.88 -25.24 6.95
CA PRO A 56 10.41 -24.23 7.89
C PRO A 56 10.42 -22.78 7.38
N HIS A 57 10.86 -22.54 6.15
CA HIS A 57 10.82 -21.21 5.54
C HIS A 57 9.41 -20.84 5.10
N GLU A 58 9.16 -19.55 4.86
CA GLU A 58 7.96 -19.09 4.19
C GLU A 58 7.78 -19.81 2.85
N VAL A 59 6.58 -20.29 2.57
CA VAL A 59 6.27 -20.87 1.27
C VAL A 59 6.06 -19.75 0.26
N ARG A 60 7.03 -19.55 -0.65
CA ARG A 60 6.92 -18.63 -1.78
C ARG A 60 6.63 -19.42 -3.03
N ALA A 61 5.47 -19.18 -3.62
CA ALA A 61 4.98 -19.91 -4.80
C ALA A 61 5.29 -19.12 -6.09
N PHE A 62 6.56 -19.03 -6.45
CA PHE A 62 7.10 -18.15 -7.49
C PHE A 62 6.36 -18.25 -8.84
N ARG A 63 6.17 -19.46 -9.38
CA ARG A 63 5.49 -19.68 -10.67
C ARG A 63 4.00 -19.32 -10.63
N GLU A 64 3.37 -19.43 -9.47
CA GLU A 64 1.94 -19.18 -9.31
C GLU A 64 1.60 -17.69 -9.28
N SER A 65 2.59 -16.83 -9.04
CA SER A 65 2.41 -15.38 -8.99
C SER A 65 1.81 -14.81 -10.27
N ALA A 66 2.11 -15.39 -11.44
CA ALA A 66 1.48 -14.96 -12.70
C ALA A 66 -0.05 -15.17 -12.70
N ARG A 67 -0.55 -16.28 -12.10
CA ARG A 67 -2.00 -16.53 -11.97
C ARG A 67 -2.63 -15.61 -10.93
N LYS A 68 -1.93 -15.36 -9.83
CA LYS A 68 -2.37 -14.43 -8.77
C LYS A 68 -2.42 -12.99 -9.29
N LEU A 69 -1.42 -12.58 -10.07
CA LEU A 69 -1.40 -11.26 -10.72
C LEU A 69 -2.54 -11.11 -11.72
N ARG A 70 -2.86 -12.14 -12.48
CA ARG A 70 -4.02 -12.14 -13.38
C ARG A 70 -5.33 -11.91 -12.63
N GLU A 71 -5.55 -12.60 -11.50
CA GLU A 71 -6.72 -12.35 -10.65
C GLU A 71 -6.79 -10.89 -10.17
N PHE A 72 -5.67 -10.32 -9.73
CA PHE A 72 -5.59 -8.91 -9.36
C PHE A 72 -6.00 -7.99 -10.51
N VAL A 73 -5.39 -8.15 -11.68
CA VAL A 73 -5.65 -7.32 -12.85
C VAL A 73 -7.11 -7.44 -13.31
N ASP A 74 -7.65 -8.65 -13.39
CA ASP A 74 -9.04 -8.88 -13.79
C ASP A 74 -10.02 -8.25 -12.78
N THR A 75 -9.70 -8.33 -11.48
CA THR A 75 -10.48 -7.67 -10.42
C THR A 75 -10.44 -6.15 -10.57
N MET A 76 -9.27 -5.55 -10.75
CA MET A 76 -9.12 -4.10 -10.89
C MET A 76 -9.77 -3.55 -12.17
N ASN A 77 -9.71 -4.31 -13.27
CA ASN A 77 -10.45 -3.99 -14.50
C ASN A 77 -11.97 -3.99 -14.27
N SER A 78 -12.50 -5.02 -13.59
CA SER A 78 -13.92 -5.13 -13.25
C SER A 78 -14.38 -3.97 -12.35
N ARG A 79 -13.55 -3.57 -11.39
CA ARG A 79 -13.81 -2.48 -10.46
C ARG A 79 -13.58 -1.10 -11.07
N LYS A 80 -13.00 -1.02 -12.27
CA LYS A 80 -12.74 0.22 -13.02
C LYS A 80 -11.96 1.24 -12.19
N VAL A 81 -10.88 0.80 -11.58
CA VAL A 81 -9.98 1.70 -10.84
C VAL A 81 -9.20 2.60 -11.82
N ASP A 82 -8.74 3.75 -11.35
CA ASP A 82 -8.06 4.75 -12.18
C ASP A 82 -6.68 4.28 -12.68
N PHE A 83 -5.96 3.51 -11.86
CA PHE A 83 -4.65 2.93 -12.19
C PHE A 83 -4.34 1.75 -11.27
N ILE A 84 -3.26 1.04 -11.56
CA ILE A 84 -2.70 0.02 -10.67
C ILE A 84 -1.21 0.30 -10.41
N VAL A 85 -0.73 -0.14 -9.24
CA VAL A 85 0.67 -0.06 -8.84
C VAL A 85 1.13 -1.37 -8.21
N GLU A 86 2.33 -1.81 -8.55
CA GLU A 86 3.07 -2.83 -7.84
C GLU A 86 4.18 -2.18 -7.01
N LEU A 87 4.44 -2.70 -5.79
CA LEU A 87 5.30 -2.05 -4.79
C LEU A 87 6.69 -2.70 -4.67
N GLY A 88 7.18 -3.32 -5.73
CA GLY A 88 8.52 -3.92 -5.79
C GLY A 88 8.57 -5.42 -5.50
N ASP A 89 9.76 -5.98 -5.70
CA ASP A 89 10.01 -7.41 -5.72
C ASP A 89 9.07 -8.13 -6.69
N PHE A 90 8.98 -7.55 -7.89
CA PHE A 90 8.13 -8.02 -8.97
C PHE A 90 8.65 -9.34 -9.54
N VAL A 91 9.98 -9.48 -9.64
CA VAL A 91 10.62 -10.73 -10.05
C VAL A 91 11.55 -11.29 -8.98
N GLU A 92 11.68 -12.61 -8.94
CA GLU A 92 12.68 -13.30 -8.13
C GLU A 92 14.02 -13.32 -8.84
N HIS A 93 15.09 -13.23 -8.05
CA HIS A 93 16.45 -13.36 -8.56
C HIS A 93 16.71 -14.76 -9.14
N HIS A 94 17.25 -14.80 -10.35
CA HIS A 94 17.83 -16.00 -10.95
C HIS A 94 19.31 -15.76 -11.22
N PRO A 95 20.21 -16.75 -11.04
CA PRO A 95 21.65 -16.61 -11.36
C PRO A 95 21.94 -16.17 -12.81
N SER A 96 21.06 -16.48 -13.76
CA SER A 96 21.13 -15.97 -15.13
C SER A 96 20.29 -14.70 -15.26
N LYS A 97 20.92 -13.62 -15.70
CA LYS A 97 20.24 -12.34 -16.00
C LYS A 97 19.18 -12.52 -17.10
N GLU A 98 19.48 -13.31 -18.13
CA GLU A 98 18.56 -13.57 -19.25
C GLU A 98 17.27 -14.24 -18.75
N LYS A 99 17.36 -15.17 -17.78
CA LYS A 99 16.19 -15.81 -17.19
C LYS A 99 15.41 -14.84 -16.30
N SER A 100 16.09 -13.95 -15.58
CA SER A 100 15.44 -12.88 -14.81
C SER A 100 14.69 -11.91 -15.72
N LEU A 101 15.29 -11.50 -16.83
CA LEU A 101 14.63 -10.65 -17.85
C LEU A 101 13.43 -11.37 -18.49
N ALA A 102 13.57 -12.64 -18.84
CA ALA A 102 12.46 -13.44 -19.38
C ALA A 102 11.30 -13.56 -18.37
N SER A 103 11.61 -13.66 -17.07
CA SER A 103 10.61 -13.63 -16.00
C SER A 103 9.92 -12.26 -15.92
N LEU A 104 10.70 -11.17 -15.99
CA LEU A 104 10.17 -9.81 -15.99
C LEU A 104 9.23 -9.58 -17.18
N GLU A 105 9.64 -9.94 -18.39
CA GLU A 105 8.80 -9.82 -19.59
C GLU A 105 7.51 -10.64 -19.48
N ARG A 106 7.59 -11.81 -18.89
CA ARG A 106 6.42 -12.68 -18.72
C ARG A 106 5.43 -12.12 -17.71
N ILE A 107 5.90 -11.66 -16.55
CA ILE A 107 5.00 -11.12 -15.52
C ILE A 107 4.44 -9.76 -15.95
N GLU A 108 5.24 -8.93 -16.64
CA GLU A 108 4.80 -7.64 -17.18
C GLU A 108 3.68 -7.83 -18.23
N ARG A 109 3.70 -8.88 -19.04
CA ARG A 109 2.58 -9.19 -19.94
C ARG A 109 1.26 -9.42 -19.21
N GLU A 110 1.28 -10.04 -18.02
CA GLU A 110 0.07 -10.20 -17.20
C GLU A 110 -0.36 -8.87 -16.59
N PHE A 111 0.58 -8.07 -16.08
CA PHE A 111 0.30 -6.74 -15.52
C PHE A 111 -0.23 -5.78 -16.60
N SER A 112 0.29 -5.87 -17.82
CA SER A 112 -0.13 -5.05 -18.96
C SER A 112 -1.54 -5.32 -19.46
N ARG A 113 -2.24 -6.34 -18.97
CA ARG A 113 -3.66 -6.60 -19.25
C ARG A 113 -4.62 -5.61 -18.56
N PHE A 114 -4.10 -4.78 -17.66
CA PHE A 114 -4.91 -3.72 -17.08
C PHE A 114 -5.24 -2.64 -18.11
N ASN A 115 -6.50 -2.21 -18.13
CA ASN A 115 -7.04 -1.27 -19.13
C ASN A 115 -6.76 0.21 -18.82
N GLY A 116 -5.72 0.50 -18.04
CA GLY A 116 -5.36 1.84 -17.60
C GLY A 116 -3.88 2.04 -17.34
N PRO A 117 -3.50 3.17 -16.72
CA PRO A 117 -2.12 3.45 -16.31
C PRO A 117 -1.61 2.43 -15.30
N ARG A 118 -0.34 2.06 -15.45
CA ARG A 118 0.36 1.13 -14.56
C ARG A 118 1.65 1.76 -14.07
N TYR A 119 2.02 1.44 -12.83
CA TYR A 119 3.20 2.00 -12.17
C TYR A 119 3.96 0.91 -11.42
N HIS A 120 5.28 1.04 -11.39
CA HIS A 120 6.19 0.10 -10.75
C HIS A 120 7.06 0.81 -9.71
N VAL A 121 7.30 0.14 -8.60
CA VAL A 121 8.30 0.47 -7.60
C VAL A 121 9.43 -0.56 -7.69
N LEU A 122 10.69 -0.16 -7.51
CA LEU A 122 11.80 -1.09 -7.47
C LEU A 122 11.94 -1.72 -6.08
N GLY A 123 12.02 -3.04 -6.03
CA GLY A 123 12.38 -3.82 -4.87
C GLY A 123 13.83 -4.31 -4.90
N ASN A 124 14.28 -4.93 -3.81
CA ASN A 124 15.65 -5.42 -3.72
C ASN A 124 15.91 -6.67 -4.58
N HIS A 125 14.93 -7.55 -4.74
CA HIS A 125 15.06 -8.72 -5.62
C HIS A 125 15.12 -8.32 -7.09
N ASP A 126 14.38 -7.29 -7.51
CA ASP A 126 14.45 -6.73 -8.85
C ASP A 126 15.87 -6.22 -9.14
N LEU A 127 16.46 -5.46 -8.21
CA LEU A 127 17.80 -4.91 -8.33
C LEU A 127 18.90 -5.98 -8.21
N GLN A 128 18.66 -7.05 -7.46
CA GLN A 128 19.59 -8.18 -7.38
C GLN A 128 19.66 -8.93 -8.71
N ALA A 129 18.54 -9.01 -9.41
CA ALA A 129 18.38 -9.78 -10.65
C ALA A 129 18.80 -8.97 -11.89
N ILE A 130 18.42 -7.69 -11.95
CA ILE A 130 18.43 -6.89 -13.18
C ILE A 130 18.99 -5.48 -12.86
N PRO A 131 19.88 -4.91 -13.70
CA PRO A 131 20.27 -3.50 -13.56
C PRO A 131 19.05 -2.56 -13.60
N ARG A 132 19.06 -1.53 -12.77
CA ARG A 132 17.97 -0.54 -12.64
C ARG A 132 17.49 -0.01 -14.00
N GLU A 133 18.42 0.38 -14.86
CA GLU A 133 18.13 0.94 -16.18
C GLU A 133 17.47 -0.08 -17.12
N GLU A 134 17.82 -1.37 -16.97
CA GLU A 134 17.17 -2.45 -17.73
C GLU A 134 15.75 -2.71 -17.19
N PHE A 135 15.58 -2.76 -15.86
CA PHE A 135 14.25 -2.94 -15.26
C PHE A 135 13.27 -1.86 -15.74
N VAL A 136 13.63 -0.57 -15.59
CA VAL A 136 12.74 0.54 -16.00
C VAL A 136 12.52 0.63 -17.50
N ARG A 137 13.38 0.00 -18.32
CA ARG A 137 13.20 -0.09 -19.77
C ARG A 137 12.21 -1.19 -20.15
N HIS A 138 12.16 -2.27 -19.39
CA HIS A 138 11.28 -3.42 -19.63
C HIS A 138 9.92 -3.28 -18.94
N THR A 139 9.76 -2.34 -18.01
CA THR A 139 8.48 -2.04 -17.35
C THR A 139 7.78 -0.86 -18.00
N ALA A 140 6.46 -0.91 -18.09
CA ALA A 140 5.67 0.07 -18.81
C ALA A 140 5.01 1.09 -17.87
N ASN A 141 5.82 1.89 -17.17
CA ASN A 141 5.30 3.02 -16.41
C ASN A 141 4.57 4.02 -17.32
N ALA A 142 3.44 4.54 -16.85
CA ALA A 142 2.61 5.46 -17.62
C ALA A 142 3.17 6.89 -17.64
N GLY A 143 2.91 7.62 -18.70
CA GLY A 143 3.18 9.06 -18.81
C GLY A 143 4.64 9.44 -18.58
N GLU A 144 4.88 10.49 -17.80
CA GLU A 144 6.22 11.00 -17.47
C GLU A 144 7.04 10.08 -16.57
N ALA A 145 6.41 9.07 -15.95
CA ALA A 145 7.09 8.04 -15.16
C ALA A 145 7.89 7.05 -16.03
N LYS A 146 7.65 7.03 -17.36
CA LYS A 146 8.31 6.11 -18.28
C LYS A 146 9.83 6.23 -18.21
N GLY A 147 10.49 5.08 -17.98
CA GLY A 147 11.95 5.00 -17.90
C GLY A 147 12.57 5.60 -16.62
N ARG A 148 11.78 5.84 -15.58
CA ARG A 148 12.23 6.37 -14.30
C ARG A 148 12.04 5.36 -13.17
N ALA A 149 13.00 5.31 -12.25
CA ALA A 149 12.95 4.47 -11.04
C ALA A 149 12.26 5.18 -9.87
N HIS A 150 12.44 6.50 -9.75
CA HIS A 150 11.68 7.37 -8.86
C HIS A 150 10.99 8.46 -9.66
N TYR A 151 9.78 8.79 -9.31
CA TYR A 151 8.95 9.75 -10.04
C TYR A 151 7.73 10.17 -9.23
N SER A 152 7.05 11.20 -9.70
CA SER A 152 5.73 11.59 -9.21
C SER A 152 4.76 11.74 -10.37
N PHE A 153 3.48 11.56 -10.08
CA PHE A 153 2.40 11.83 -11.02
C PHE A 153 1.18 12.37 -10.26
N GLU A 154 0.32 13.03 -10.98
CA GLU A 154 -0.95 13.53 -10.43
C GLU A 154 -2.12 12.75 -11.03
N LYS A 155 -3.08 12.45 -10.18
CA LYS A 155 -4.39 11.99 -10.61
C LYS A 155 -5.45 12.78 -9.86
N ASN A 156 -6.25 13.54 -10.59
CA ASN A 156 -7.21 14.49 -10.03
C ASN A 156 -6.50 15.49 -9.09
N THR A 157 -6.83 15.50 -7.80
CA THR A 157 -6.25 16.41 -6.80
C THR A 157 -5.22 15.75 -5.89
N VAL A 158 -4.78 14.53 -6.22
CA VAL A 158 -3.84 13.74 -5.41
C VAL A 158 -2.52 13.61 -6.15
N THR A 159 -1.43 13.92 -5.45
CA THR A 159 -0.06 13.69 -5.92
C THR A 159 0.41 12.32 -5.42
N PHE A 160 0.93 11.51 -6.31
CA PHE A 160 1.53 10.21 -6.02
C PHE A 160 3.03 10.31 -6.18
N ILE A 161 3.78 9.80 -5.21
CA ILE A 161 5.25 9.80 -5.19
C ILE A 161 5.72 8.35 -5.13
N VAL A 162 6.58 7.95 -6.04
CA VAL A 162 7.27 6.65 -6.06
C VAL A 162 8.71 6.88 -5.67
N LEU A 163 9.18 6.16 -4.63
CA LEU A 163 10.53 6.23 -4.11
C LEU A 163 11.33 4.98 -4.48
N ASP A 164 12.58 5.19 -4.85
CA ASP A 164 13.56 4.14 -5.09
C ASP A 164 14.58 4.11 -3.93
N HIS A 165 14.40 3.19 -2.98
CA HIS A 165 15.33 2.97 -1.86
C HIS A 165 16.50 2.04 -2.19
N GLY A 166 16.71 1.71 -3.45
CA GLY A 166 17.78 0.84 -3.91
C GLY A 166 19.17 1.47 -3.88
N TYR A 167 19.52 2.16 -2.80
CA TYR A 167 20.84 2.75 -2.57
C TYR A 167 21.36 2.37 -1.18
N PHE A 168 22.68 2.39 -1.03
CA PHE A 168 23.34 2.36 0.27
C PHE A 168 23.43 3.78 0.86
N ALA A 169 23.69 3.89 2.17
CA ALA A 169 23.80 5.17 2.86
C ALA A 169 24.95 6.07 2.34
N ASP A 170 25.97 5.47 1.70
CA ASP A 170 27.06 6.18 1.01
C ASP A 170 26.66 6.70 -0.38
N GLY A 171 25.41 6.50 -0.80
CA GLY A 171 24.87 6.92 -2.09
C GLY A 171 25.17 5.97 -3.25
N VAL A 172 25.86 4.86 -3.00
CA VAL A 172 26.14 3.86 -4.05
C VAL A 172 24.84 3.12 -4.39
N PRO A 173 24.48 3.00 -5.69
CA PRO A 173 23.30 2.28 -6.09
C PRO A 173 23.45 0.76 -5.89
N MET A 174 22.35 0.12 -5.49
CA MET A 174 22.24 -1.34 -5.52
C MET A 174 22.07 -1.82 -6.97
N GLY A 175 22.55 -3.03 -7.22
CA GLY A 175 22.45 -3.69 -8.51
C GLY A 175 22.99 -5.13 -8.44
N PRO A 176 23.00 -5.89 -9.55
CA PRO A 176 23.50 -7.24 -9.58
C PRO A 176 24.91 -7.37 -9.00
N GLY A 177 25.07 -8.32 -8.06
CA GLY A 177 26.31 -8.54 -7.33
C GLY A 177 26.58 -7.58 -6.15
N ARG A 178 25.75 -6.57 -5.97
CA ARG A 178 25.83 -5.65 -4.82
C ARG A 178 24.43 -5.19 -4.37
N THR A 179 23.76 -6.04 -3.64
CA THR A 179 22.48 -5.73 -3.00
C THR A 179 22.52 -6.16 -1.54
N ASP A 180 21.83 -5.40 -0.70
CA ASP A 180 21.57 -5.77 0.69
C ASP A 180 20.17 -5.29 1.06
N TRP A 181 19.25 -6.22 1.17
CA TRP A 181 17.85 -5.94 1.46
C TRP A 181 17.63 -5.20 2.79
N THR A 182 18.61 -5.20 3.70
CA THR A 182 18.56 -4.52 5.00
C THR A 182 19.03 -3.07 4.94
N LYS A 183 19.49 -2.56 3.78
CA LYS A 183 20.21 -1.29 3.67
C LYS A 183 19.52 -0.25 2.78
N GLY A 184 18.22 -0.40 2.54
CA GLY A 184 17.46 0.54 1.70
C GLY A 184 17.62 2.00 2.16
N HIS A 185 17.98 2.88 1.23
CA HIS A 185 18.21 4.30 1.47
C HIS A 185 17.89 5.11 0.20
N LEU A 186 17.53 6.39 0.32
CA LEU A 186 17.41 7.28 -0.82
C LEU A 186 18.78 7.89 -1.19
N SER A 187 19.01 8.15 -2.49
CA SER A 187 20.14 8.97 -2.91
C SER A 187 19.96 10.44 -2.48
N VAL A 188 21.08 11.17 -2.38
CA VAL A 188 21.06 12.62 -2.07
C VAL A 188 20.25 13.40 -3.11
N GLU A 189 20.34 12.99 -4.37
CA GLU A 189 19.59 13.61 -5.46
C GLU A 189 18.07 13.41 -5.28
N GLN A 190 17.67 12.19 -4.92
CA GLN A 190 16.28 11.88 -4.70
C GLN A 190 15.68 12.62 -3.49
N TRP A 191 16.47 12.87 -2.44
CA TRP A 191 16.05 13.72 -1.32
C TRP A 191 15.74 15.16 -1.77
N ARG A 192 16.59 15.76 -2.59
CA ARG A 192 16.35 17.13 -3.13
C ARG A 192 15.12 17.18 -4.02
N TRP A 193 14.95 16.16 -4.85
CA TRP A 193 13.78 16.02 -5.70
C TRP A 193 12.49 15.87 -4.88
N LEU A 194 12.50 15.04 -3.83
CA LEU A 194 11.36 14.82 -2.94
C LEU A 194 10.90 16.12 -2.25
N ASP A 195 11.85 16.90 -1.73
CA ASP A 195 11.55 18.21 -1.14
C ASP A 195 10.85 19.12 -2.15
N GLY A 196 11.32 19.16 -3.39
CA GLY A 196 10.70 19.94 -4.46
C GLY A 196 9.28 19.46 -4.80
N VAL A 197 9.05 18.14 -4.90
CA VAL A 197 7.72 17.57 -5.18
C VAL A 197 6.75 17.87 -4.05
N LEU A 198 7.15 17.69 -2.80
CA LEU A 198 6.30 17.98 -1.64
C LEU A 198 5.96 19.47 -1.55
N ALA A 199 6.90 20.35 -1.88
CA ALA A 199 6.64 21.79 -1.93
C ALA A 199 5.62 22.15 -3.01
N ALA A 200 5.75 21.57 -4.20
CA ALA A 200 4.90 21.84 -5.36
C ALA A 200 3.49 21.21 -5.25
N ALA A 201 3.33 20.12 -4.53
CA ALA A 201 2.05 19.42 -4.37
C ALA A 201 0.97 20.34 -3.81
N LYS A 202 -0.18 20.42 -4.50
CA LYS A 202 -1.31 21.29 -4.13
C LYS A 202 -2.36 20.59 -3.26
N GLY A 203 -2.41 19.28 -3.32
CA GLY A 203 -3.40 18.46 -2.63
C GLY A 203 -2.78 17.43 -1.69
N LYS A 204 -3.52 16.36 -1.43
CA LYS A 204 -3.04 15.24 -0.64
C LYS A 204 -1.95 14.46 -1.39
N VAL A 205 -1.05 13.87 -0.64
CA VAL A 205 0.07 13.10 -1.17
C VAL A 205 -0.02 11.66 -0.68
N ILE A 206 0.14 10.71 -1.61
CA ILE A 206 0.31 9.28 -1.34
C ILE A 206 1.73 8.90 -1.75
N VAL A 207 2.42 8.14 -0.91
CA VAL A 207 3.79 7.69 -1.17
C VAL A 207 3.82 6.17 -1.37
N PHE A 208 4.54 5.72 -2.39
CA PHE A 208 4.83 4.31 -2.66
C PHE A 208 6.32 4.06 -2.50
N SER A 209 6.67 3.01 -1.79
CA SER A 209 8.04 2.54 -1.64
C SER A 209 8.04 1.03 -1.47
N HIS A 210 9.15 0.35 -1.76
CA HIS A 210 9.24 -1.07 -1.45
C HIS A 210 9.53 -1.28 0.03
N TRP A 211 10.60 -0.66 0.56
CA TRP A 211 10.90 -0.71 1.99
C TRP A 211 9.87 0.03 2.83
N ARG A 212 9.59 -0.48 4.01
CA ARG A 212 8.72 0.17 5.00
C ARG A 212 9.30 1.51 5.44
N LEU A 213 8.43 2.45 5.77
CA LEU A 213 8.80 3.77 6.30
C LEU A 213 8.34 4.00 7.74
N ASP A 214 7.60 3.05 8.34
CA ASP A 214 7.21 3.05 9.74
C ASP A 214 8.28 2.37 10.61
N PRO A 215 8.27 2.57 11.96
CA PRO A 215 9.30 2.06 12.86
C PRO A 215 9.12 0.58 13.23
N MET A 216 8.08 -0.10 12.76
CA MET A 216 7.77 -1.48 13.15
C MET A 216 8.58 -2.54 12.39
N GLY A 217 9.35 -2.14 11.39
CA GLY A 217 10.23 -3.06 10.68
C GLY A 217 11.40 -3.50 11.55
N HIS A 218 11.49 -4.79 11.84
CA HIS A 218 12.64 -5.39 12.50
C HIS A 218 13.64 -5.93 11.49
N GLY A 219 14.94 -5.94 11.84
CA GLY A 219 15.95 -6.67 11.06
C GLY A 219 16.19 -6.17 9.64
N GLY A 220 16.01 -4.86 9.38
CA GLY A 220 16.30 -4.27 8.07
C GLY A 220 15.08 -4.15 7.14
N LEU A 221 13.88 -4.44 7.61
CA LEU A 221 12.65 -4.30 6.84
C LEU A 221 12.23 -2.83 6.64
N THR A 222 12.68 -1.93 7.53
CA THR A 222 12.46 -0.49 7.44
C THR A 222 13.67 0.17 6.78
N ALA A 223 13.44 1.12 5.88
CA ALA A 223 14.51 1.91 5.26
C ALA A 223 15.35 2.64 6.31
N LEU A 224 16.66 2.75 6.09
CA LEU A 224 17.60 3.34 7.06
C LEU A 224 17.32 4.82 7.32
N ASP A 225 16.72 5.51 6.38
CA ASP A 225 16.34 6.92 6.45
C ASP A 225 14.85 7.18 6.74
N ALA A 226 14.13 6.14 7.17
CA ALA A 226 12.68 6.21 7.42
C ALA A 226 12.31 7.24 8.51
N ASP A 227 13.13 7.42 9.56
CA ASP A 227 12.89 8.43 10.59
C ASP A 227 12.87 9.84 10.00
N ARG A 228 13.89 10.18 9.22
CA ARG A 228 13.95 11.44 8.48
C ARG A 228 12.77 11.59 7.52
N MET A 229 12.37 10.51 6.85
CA MET A 229 11.24 10.52 5.93
C MET A 229 9.94 10.88 6.65
N ARG A 230 9.68 10.28 7.81
CA ARG A 230 8.48 10.58 8.61
C ARG A 230 8.44 12.04 9.05
N GLU A 231 9.58 12.61 9.46
CA GLU A 231 9.67 14.03 9.81
C GLU A 231 9.36 14.94 8.63
N VAL A 232 9.90 14.64 7.44
CA VAL A 232 9.63 15.38 6.20
C VAL A 232 8.14 15.28 5.82
N PHE A 233 7.54 14.10 5.93
CA PHE A 233 6.12 13.90 5.65
C PHE A 233 5.24 14.69 6.62
N LYS A 234 5.51 14.60 7.93
CA LYS A 234 4.82 15.37 8.96
C LYS A 234 4.93 16.87 8.71
N LYS A 235 6.14 17.38 8.44
CA LYS A 235 6.40 18.79 8.16
C LYS A 235 5.64 19.28 6.92
N SER A 236 5.50 18.46 5.90
CA SER A 236 4.76 18.83 4.68
C SER A 236 3.28 19.07 4.94
N GLY A 237 2.68 18.36 5.90
CA GLY A 237 1.24 18.38 6.22
C GLY A 237 0.35 17.88 5.09
N LYS A 238 0.93 17.29 4.02
CA LYS A 238 0.21 16.87 2.81
C LYS A 238 0.11 15.35 2.68
N VAL A 239 1.10 14.61 3.19
CA VAL A 239 1.13 13.15 3.10
C VAL A 239 0.05 12.55 3.99
N VAL A 240 -0.80 11.71 3.42
CA VAL A 240 -1.91 11.04 4.12
C VAL A 240 -1.74 9.53 4.20
N ALA A 241 -0.90 8.95 3.33
CA ALA A 241 -0.60 7.53 3.34
C ALA A 241 0.78 7.23 2.75
N SER A 242 1.39 6.16 3.25
CA SER A 242 2.54 5.46 2.67
C SER A 242 2.20 3.99 2.51
N PHE A 243 2.37 3.45 1.30
CA PHE A 243 2.18 2.03 0.99
C PHE A 243 3.53 1.39 0.70
N SER A 244 3.75 0.20 1.28
CA SER A 244 5.00 -0.54 1.09
C SER A 244 4.77 -2.05 0.98
N GLY A 245 5.79 -2.77 0.55
CA GLY A 245 5.93 -4.22 0.57
C GLY A 245 7.05 -4.66 1.49
N HIS A 246 7.94 -5.56 0.98
CA HIS A 246 9.16 -6.04 1.62
C HIS A 246 8.94 -6.91 2.87
N HIS A 247 8.01 -6.58 3.73
CA HIS A 247 7.60 -7.39 4.88
C HIS A 247 6.39 -8.26 4.51
N HIS A 248 6.64 -9.47 4.08
CA HIS A 248 5.67 -10.39 3.48
C HIS A 248 4.42 -10.65 4.33
N TYR A 249 4.51 -10.47 5.65
CA TYR A 249 3.37 -10.69 6.55
C TYR A 249 2.42 -9.49 6.64
N GLY A 250 2.83 -8.35 6.05
CA GLY A 250 2.05 -7.12 6.09
C GLY A 250 1.99 -6.49 7.48
N ASP A 251 1.56 -5.25 7.56
CA ASP A 251 1.34 -4.53 8.82
C ASP A 251 0.63 -3.20 8.56
N TYR A 252 0.18 -2.54 9.63
CA TYR A 252 -0.40 -1.21 9.53
C TYR A 252 -0.10 -0.38 10.79
N MET A 253 0.29 0.86 10.59
CA MET A 253 0.45 1.84 11.66
C MET A 253 -0.08 3.20 11.23
N ASN A 254 -0.71 3.92 12.14
CA ASN A 254 -1.03 5.34 11.97
C ASN A 254 -0.09 6.16 12.84
N ILE A 255 0.65 7.08 12.24
CA ILE A 255 1.58 7.97 12.94
C ILE A 255 1.29 9.39 12.46
N ASP A 256 0.98 10.29 13.39
CA ASP A 256 0.67 11.70 13.10
C ASP A 256 -0.43 11.89 12.02
N GLY A 257 -1.42 11.00 11.99
CA GLY A 257 -2.49 11.00 10.98
C GLY A 257 -2.11 10.34 9.65
N ILE A 258 -0.86 9.99 9.43
CA ILE A 258 -0.40 9.31 8.21
C ILE A 258 -0.54 7.79 8.39
N GLY A 259 -1.29 7.14 7.50
CA GLY A 259 -1.38 5.68 7.46
C GLY A 259 -0.17 5.06 6.75
N TYR A 260 0.61 4.27 7.46
CA TYR A 260 1.68 3.43 6.90
C TYR A 260 1.12 2.02 6.74
N TYR A 261 0.87 1.62 5.50
CA TYR A 261 0.27 0.33 5.18
C TYR A 261 1.27 -0.53 4.42
N CYS A 262 1.78 -1.56 5.08
CA CYS A 262 2.59 -2.60 4.46
C CYS A 262 1.68 -3.73 3.99
N LEU A 263 1.64 -3.98 2.68
CA LEU A 263 0.78 -5.00 2.10
C LEU A 263 1.43 -6.39 2.25
N LYS A 264 0.62 -7.42 2.48
CA LYS A 264 1.09 -8.81 2.49
C LYS A 264 1.54 -9.24 1.10
N ALA A 265 2.62 -10.03 1.05
CA ALA A 265 3.21 -10.50 -0.21
C ALA A 265 2.24 -11.36 -1.03
N MET A 266 2.22 -11.13 -2.34
CA MET A 266 1.45 -11.93 -3.29
C MET A 266 2.01 -13.35 -3.42
N CYS A 267 3.33 -13.53 -3.38
CA CYS A 267 3.97 -14.84 -3.60
C CYS A 267 3.70 -15.86 -2.51
N THR A 268 3.31 -15.43 -1.28
CA THR A 268 3.16 -16.32 -0.13
C THR A 268 2.01 -17.30 -0.29
N GLY A 269 2.30 -18.60 -0.06
CA GLY A 269 1.35 -19.70 -0.17
C GLY A 269 0.94 -20.03 -1.60
N SER A 270 0.57 -21.28 -1.83
CA SER A 270 0.05 -21.77 -3.12
C SER A 270 -1.43 -21.41 -3.29
N GLY A 271 -1.88 -21.32 -4.54
CA GLY A 271 -3.27 -21.06 -4.88
C GLY A 271 -3.67 -19.59 -4.82
N THR A 272 -4.74 -19.24 -5.53
CA THR A 272 -5.28 -17.87 -5.53
C THR A 272 -5.99 -17.52 -4.23
N GLU A 273 -6.42 -18.48 -3.43
CA GLU A 273 -6.93 -18.29 -2.07
C GLU A 273 -5.88 -17.64 -1.15
N ASN A 274 -4.58 -17.87 -1.42
CA ASN A 274 -3.44 -17.25 -0.74
C ASN A 274 -2.94 -15.97 -1.42
N ASN A 275 -3.67 -15.42 -2.37
CA ASN A 275 -3.32 -14.14 -2.98
C ASN A 275 -3.41 -12.98 -1.98
N SER A 276 -2.80 -11.84 -2.33
CA SER A 276 -2.88 -10.62 -1.52
C SER A 276 -2.79 -9.39 -2.42
N TYR A 277 -3.82 -8.56 -2.39
CA TYR A 277 -3.90 -7.29 -3.11
C TYR A 277 -5.03 -6.43 -2.55
N ALA A 278 -5.06 -5.15 -2.88
CA ALA A 278 -6.10 -4.26 -2.39
C ALA A 278 -6.54 -3.24 -3.45
N GLU A 279 -7.75 -2.71 -3.25
CA GLU A 279 -8.20 -1.45 -3.83
C GLU A 279 -8.10 -0.37 -2.78
N VAL A 280 -7.60 0.80 -3.16
CA VAL A 280 -7.50 1.97 -2.30
C VAL A 280 -8.37 3.08 -2.85
N SER A 281 -9.19 3.67 -2.00
CA SER A 281 -10.00 4.86 -2.28
C SER A 281 -9.48 6.03 -1.46
N VAL A 282 -9.23 7.15 -2.11
CA VAL A 282 -8.83 8.41 -1.48
C VAL A 282 -9.95 9.41 -1.63
N TYR A 283 -10.31 10.09 -0.55
CA TYR A 283 -11.44 11.00 -0.50
C TYR A 283 -10.98 12.47 -0.39
N PRO A 284 -11.83 13.46 -0.74
CA PRO A 284 -11.48 14.87 -0.64
C PRO A 284 -11.03 15.29 0.76
N SER A 285 -11.63 14.74 1.81
CA SER A 285 -11.25 14.96 3.21
C SER A 285 -9.82 14.53 3.54
N GLY A 286 -9.22 13.66 2.71
CA GLY A 286 -7.97 12.97 2.98
C GLY A 286 -8.18 11.60 3.61
N LYS A 287 -9.43 11.21 3.90
CA LYS A 287 -9.75 9.84 4.30
C LYS A 287 -9.21 8.87 3.26
N VAL A 288 -8.57 7.81 3.73
CA VAL A 288 -8.10 6.70 2.90
C VAL A 288 -8.78 5.42 3.34
N GLN A 289 -9.31 4.69 2.39
CA GLN A 289 -9.93 3.38 2.61
C GLN A 289 -9.22 2.34 1.77
N VAL A 290 -8.69 1.33 2.42
CA VAL A 290 -8.12 0.12 1.81
C VAL A 290 -9.17 -0.99 1.89
N THR A 291 -9.55 -1.53 0.74
CA THR A 291 -10.38 -2.72 0.63
C THR A 291 -9.47 -3.89 0.23
N GLY A 292 -9.15 -4.73 1.20
CA GLY A 292 -8.28 -5.88 1.01
C GLY A 292 -9.01 -7.06 0.36
N PHE A 293 -8.30 -7.79 -0.48
CA PHE A 293 -8.75 -9.03 -1.10
C PHE A 293 -7.88 -10.20 -0.66
N ARG A 294 -8.50 -11.36 -0.48
CA ARG A 294 -7.85 -12.59 -0.05
C ARG A 294 -7.17 -12.38 1.31
N ARG A 295 -5.83 -12.44 1.37
CA ARG A 295 -5.05 -12.28 2.61
C ARG A 295 -4.80 -10.82 3.00
N ALA A 296 -5.03 -9.86 2.10
CA ALA A 296 -4.86 -8.45 2.41
C ALA A 296 -5.94 -7.96 3.39
N GLU A 297 -5.54 -7.11 4.33
CA GLU A 297 -6.44 -6.56 5.33
C GLU A 297 -7.11 -5.28 4.84
N SER A 298 -8.36 -5.08 5.24
CA SER A 298 -9.04 -3.81 5.02
C SER A 298 -8.75 -2.84 6.16
N LYS A 299 -8.51 -1.57 5.82
CA LYS A 299 -8.26 -0.49 6.79
C LYS A 299 -8.93 0.79 6.32
N ILE A 300 -9.24 1.65 7.27
CA ILE A 300 -9.74 2.99 7.00
C ILE A 300 -9.14 3.96 8.02
N TRP A 301 -8.73 5.14 7.56
CA TRP A 301 -8.27 6.21 8.45
C TRP A 301 -8.54 7.58 7.84
N THR A 302 -8.53 8.57 8.70
CA THR A 302 -8.58 10.00 8.34
C THR A 302 -7.35 10.67 8.96
N PRO A 303 -6.60 11.50 8.21
CA PRO A 303 -5.42 12.22 8.70
C PRO A 303 -5.73 13.15 9.86
#